data_d893e244ab77b9bc3378cbcbd760cce6
#
_entry.id   d893e244ab77b9bc3378cbcbd760cce6
#
_cell.length_a   1.000
_cell.length_b   1.000
_cell.length_c   1.000
_cell.angle_alpha   90.00
_cell.angle_beta   90.00
_cell.angle_gamma   90.00
#
_symmetry.space_group_name_H-M   'P 1'
#
loop_
_entity.id
_entity.type
_entity.pdbx_description
1 polymer ?
#
loop_
_entity_poly.entity_id
_entity_poly.type
_entity_poly.pdbx_seq_one_letter_code
_entity_poly.pdbx_strand_id
1 'polypeptide(L)'
;SVYMPFGGKYQLTETQAMVAKLPVLKGKCDTVTMMSYGFDPYLSSWSPYHGAVYAVLESVAKIVAAGGDFRKIRLTFQEYFERMTSDSKRWGQPTAALLGALTAQLELGIASIGGKDSMSGTFEDIDVPPTLVSFAVSVGSSDDVMSPEWKLPCSKVYYIEPKKNSDGTFDTESLKAVFARVEKLIKEKKALAVFTPSYGGIAEGVMKACFGNKIGFAFDKRFPADKIYDYSYGSFVIEAACEPVSYTHLRAHETKANLV
;
A
#
# COMPACT_ATOMS: atom_id res chain seq x y z
N SER A 1 1.72 2.42 22.84
CA SER A 1 3.09 2.24 22.37
C SER A 1 3.12 1.91 20.91
N VAL A 2 3.93 2.60 20.15
CA VAL A 2 4.15 2.31 18.73
C VAL A 2 4.83 0.95 18.61
N TYR A 3 4.26 0.06 17.79
CA TYR A 3 4.79 -1.30 17.61
C TYR A 3 5.81 -1.38 16.48
N MET A 4 5.64 -0.58 15.44
CA MET A 4 6.55 -0.49 14.30
C MET A 4 6.95 0.98 14.08
N PRO A 5 8.00 1.48 14.73
CA PRO A 5 8.50 2.83 14.41
C PRO A 5 9.17 2.83 13.03
N PHE A 6 10.42 2.38 12.94
CA PHE A 6 11.12 2.10 11.67
C PHE A 6 11.71 0.70 11.73
N GLY A 7 11.73 0.01 10.60
CA GLY A 7 12.11 -1.39 10.51
C GLY A 7 13.61 -1.64 10.56
N GLY A 8 13.96 -2.85 11.04
CA GLY A 8 15.32 -3.39 11.05
C GLY A 8 16.14 -3.03 12.28
N LYS A 9 17.28 -3.69 12.41
CA LYS A 9 18.25 -3.50 13.51
C LYS A 9 18.71 -2.04 13.63
N TYR A 10 18.83 -1.36 12.51
CA TYR A 10 19.30 0.04 12.46
C TYR A 10 18.15 1.05 12.44
N GLN A 11 16.89 0.59 12.41
CA GLN A 11 15.69 1.45 12.36
C GLN A 11 15.73 2.47 11.21
N LEU A 12 16.12 2.03 10.01
CA LEU A 12 16.27 2.89 8.84
C LEU A 12 15.27 2.61 7.73
N THR A 13 14.53 1.47 7.78
CA THR A 13 13.50 1.18 6.80
C THR A 13 12.19 1.78 7.26
N GLU A 14 11.67 2.72 6.47
CA GLU A 14 10.38 3.34 6.68
C GLU A 14 9.25 2.30 6.60
N THR A 15 8.32 2.33 7.56
CA THR A 15 7.17 1.42 7.56
C THR A 15 6.02 2.00 6.73
N GLN A 16 5.26 1.14 6.07
CA GLN A 16 4.15 1.56 5.23
C GLN A 16 2.83 1.78 5.99
N ALA A 17 2.78 1.30 7.24
CA ALA A 17 1.64 1.51 8.13
C ALA A 17 2.14 1.78 9.55
N MET A 18 1.43 2.63 10.27
CA MET A 18 1.57 2.77 11.72
C MET A 18 0.83 1.61 12.38
N VAL A 19 1.51 0.89 13.27
CA VAL A 19 0.94 -0.22 14.04
C VAL A 19 1.16 0.02 15.51
N ALA A 20 0.09 -0.06 16.31
CA ALA A 20 0.14 0.15 17.74
C ALA A 20 -0.67 -0.89 18.50
N LYS A 21 -0.11 -1.44 19.58
CA LYS A 21 -0.88 -2.27 20.51
C LYS A 21 -1.93 -1.46 21.24
N LEU A 22 -3.10 -2.03 21.45
CA LEU A 22 -4.10 -1.42 22.31
C LEU A 22 -3.57 -1.34 23.75
N PRO A 23 -3.57 -0.14 24.35
CA PRO A 23 -3.17 0.01 25.73
C PRO A 23 -4.22 -0.63 26.65
N VAL A 24 -3.77 -1.45 27.58
CA VAL A 24 -4.63 -2.05 28.64
C VAL A 24 -4.07 -1.70 30.01
N LEU A 25 -4.95 -1.48 30.98
CA LEU A 25 -4.53 -1.11 32.33
C LEU A 25 -3.86 -2.28 33.07
N LYS A 26 -4.31 -3.49 32.80
CA LYS A 26 -3.77 -4.73 33.41
C LYS A 26 -3.71 -5.85 32.36
N GLY A 27 -2.72 -6.73 32.50
CA GLY A 27 -2.54 -7.89 31.62
C GLY A 27 -1.80 -7.58 30.32
N LYS A 28 -1.96 -8.47 29.33
CA LYS A 28 -1.39 -8.35 27.99
C LYS A 28 -2.50 -8.30 26.97
N CYS A 29 -2.31 -7.52 25.92
CA CYS A 29 -3.22 -7.46 24.78
C CYS A 29 -2.42 -7.66 23.51
N ASP A 30 -2.83 -8.60 22.66
CA ASP A 30 -2.19 -8.86 21.37
C ASP A 30 -2.94 -8.21 20.21
N THR A 31 -4.02 -7.50 20.49
CA THR A 31 -4.72 -6.70 19.50
C THR A 31 -3.90 -5.46 19.15
N VAL A 32 -3.75 -5.21 17.86
CA VAL A 32 -3.13 -4.01 17.32
C VAL A 32 -4.12 -3.21 16.48
N THR A 33 -3.96 -1.90 16.47
CA THR A 33 -4.54 -1.02 15.45
C THR A 33 -3.52 -0.76 14.37
N MET A 34 -3.96 -0.73 13.13
CA MET A 34 -3.15 -0.44 11.95
C MET A 34 -3.73 0.76 11.23
N MET A 35 -2.88 1.67 10.79
CA MET A 35 -3.29 2.85 10.02
C MET A 35 -2.30 3.11 8.91
N SER A 36 -2.80 3.36 7.72
CA SER A 36 -2.01 3.73 6.54
C SER A 36 -2.70 4.85 5.77
N TYR A 37 -2.00 5.40 4.80
CA TYR A 37 -2.57 6.35 3.85
C TYR A 37 -2.14 6.05 2.42
N GLY A 38 -2.92 6.54 1.47
CA GLY A 38 -2.61 6.52 0.04
C GLY A 38 -2.93 7.86 -0.60
N PHE A 39 -2.03 8.33 -1.45
CA PHE A 39 -2.18 9.53 -2.26
C PHE A 39 -1.06 9.63 -3.29
N ASP A 40 -1.43 9.87 -4.54
CA ASP A 40 -0.50 10.15 -5.62
C ASP A 40 -0.87 11.51 -6.26
N PRO A 41 -0.07 12.56 -6.04
CA PRO A 41 -0.34 13.90 -6.56
C PRO A 41 -0.28 13.97 -8.09
N TYR A 42 0.55 13.15 -8.74
CA TYR A 42 0.68 13.13 -10.21
C TYR A 42 -0.54 12.49 -10.86
N LEU A 43 -0.96 11.34 -10.33
CA LEU A 43 -2.15 10.65 -10.81
C LEU A 43 -3.42 11.47 -10.55
N SER A 44 -3.52 12.10 -9.38
CA SER A 44 -4.63 12.99 -9.02
C SER A 44 -4.71 14.24 -9.91
N SER A 45 -3.57 14.81 -10.27
CA SER A 45 -3.52 15.96 -11.20
C SER A 45 -3.90 15.55 -12.62
N TRP A 46 -3.55 14.33 -13.04
CA TRP A 46 -3.96 13.80 -14.34
C TRP A 46 -5.45 13.47 -14.38
N SER A 47 -5.97 12.83 -13.33
CA SER A 47 -7.38 12.47 -13.20
C SER A 47 -7.76 12.33 -11.72
N PRO A 48 -8.56 13.26 -11.16
CA PRO A 48 -9.02 13.17 -9.78
C PRO A 48 -9.77 11.87 -9.48
N TYR A 49 -10.54 11.36 -10.46
CA TYR A 49 -11.22 10.06 -10.35
C TYR A 49 -10.23 8.90 -10.12
N HIS A 50 -9.26 8.74 -11.03
CA HIS A 50 -8.28 7.66 -10.91
C HIS A 50 -7.34 7.88 -9.71
N GLY A 51 -6.96 9.13 -9.43
CA GLY A 51 -6.19 9.47 -8.24
C GLY A 51 -6.86 8.97 -6.96
N ALA A 52 -8.18 9.18 -6.83
CA ALA A 52 -8.94 8.70 -5.67
C ALA A 52 -9.09 7.17 -5.63
N VAL A 53 -9.33 6.52 -6.78
CA VAL A 53 -9.35 5.04 -6.87
C VAL A 53 -8.05 4.46 -6.34
N TYR A 54 -6.91 4.95 -6.85
CA TYR A 54 -5.60 4.43 -6.47
C TYR A 54 -5.14 4.87 -5.08
N ALA A 55 -5.61 6.02 -4.56
CA ALA A 55 -5.40 6.39 -3.16
C ALA A 55 -6.05 5.38 -2.19
N VAL A 56 -7.29 4.95 -2.48
CA VAL A 56 -7.95 3.88 -1.72
C VAL A 56 -7.18 2.58 -1.84
N LEU A 57 -6.81 2.18 -3.06
CA LEU A 57 -6.08 0.95 -3.31
C LEU A 57 -4.74 0.92 -2.57
N GLU A 58 -3.98 2.00 -2.61
CA GLU A 58 -2.68 2.12 -1.95
C GLU A 58 -2.81 2.00 -0.42
N SER A 59 -3.75 2.73 0.18
CA SER A 59 -3.96 2.67 1.63
C SER A 59 -4.35 1.27 2.08
N VAL A 60 -5.21 0.58 1.33
CA VAL A 60 -5.63 -0.80 1.61
C VAL A 60 -4.45 -1.77 1.46
N ALA A 61 -3.69 -1.68 0.37
CA ALA A 61 -2.54 -2.54 0.12
C ALA A 61 -1.46 -2.42 1.21
N LYS A 62 -1.22 -1.22 1.73
CA LYS A 62 -0.31 -0.99 2.86
C LYS A 62 -0.76 -1.67 4.15
N ILE A 63 -2.06 -1.71 4.44
CA ILE A 63 -2.60 -2.48 5.58
C ILE A 63 -2.38 -3.98 5.37
N VAL A 64 -2.63 -4.49 4.16
CA VAL A 64 -2.39 -5.90 3.83
C VAL A 64 -0.90 -6.24 3.96
N ALA A 65 0.00 -5.37 3.46
CA ALA A 65 1.45 -5.54 3.61
C ALA A 65 1.89 -5.58 5.08
N ALA A 66 1.21 -4.82 5.96
CA ALA A 66 1.48 -4.81 7.40
C ALA A 66 0.85 -6.00 8.16
N GLY A 67 0.12 -6.90 7.49
CA GLY A 67 -0.50 -8.10 8.07
C GLY A 67 -1.99 -7.97 8.41
N GLY A 68 -2.65 -6.91 7.95
CA GLY A 68 -4.08 -6.70 8.15
C GLY A 68 -4.97 -7.44 7.14
N ASP A 69 -6.20 -7.73 7.55
CA ASP A 69 -7.26 -8.27 6.70
C ASP A 69 -7.98 -7.12 6.00
N PHE A 70 -7.91 -7.04 4.66
CA PHE A 70 -8.52 -5.94 3.91
C PHE A 70 -10.04 -5.86 4.10
N ARG A 71 -10.73 -6.97 4.35
CA ARG A 71 -12.19 -7.02 4.56
C ARG A 71 -12.64 -6.34 5.86
N LYS A 72 -11.72 -6.15 6.81
CA LYS A 72 -11.95 -5.49 8.09
C LYS A 72 -11.63 -4.01 8.09
N ILE A 73 -11.10 -3.50 6.98
CA ILE A 73 -10.72 -2.09 6.86
C ILE A 73 -11.96 -1.19 6.89
N ARG A 74 -11.79 -0.04 7.53
CA ARG A 74 -12.66 1.12 7.39
C ARG A 74 -11.83 2.28 6.89
N LEU A 75 -12.43 3.10 6.04
CA LEU A 75 -11.75 4.22 5.40
C LEU A 75 -12.22 5.55 6.01
N THR A 76 -11.36 6.54 5.96
CA THR A 76 -11.72 7.95 6.14
C THR A 76 -10.95 8.77 5.11
N PHE A 77 -11.59 9.81 4.57
CA PHE A 77 -11.00 10.61 3.51
C PHE A 77 -10.70 12.02 4.00
N GLN A 78 -9.56 12.54 3.58
CA GLN A 78 -9.22 13.95 3.71
C GLN A 78 -9.10 14.54 2.30
N GLU A 79 -9.96 15.50 2.02
CA GLU A 79 -9.99 16.17 0.72
C GLU A 79 -9.49 17.60 0.83
N TYR A 80 -8.75 18.05 -0.19
CA TYR A 80 -8.27 19.41 -0.29
C TYR A 80 -8.21 19.82 -1.76
N PHE A 81 -9.02 20.81 -2.10
CA PHE A 81 -9.15 21.29 -3.47
C PHE A 81 -8.92 22.80 -3.54
N GLU A 82 -8.66 23.31 -4.72
CA GLU A 82 -8.57 24.74 -5.02
C GLU A 82 -9.83 25.50 -4.58
N ARG A 83 -9.73 26.81 -4.47
CA ARG A 83 -10.88 27.65 -4.11
C ARG A 83 -11.98 27.52 -5.18
N MET A 84 -13.19 27.18 -4.73
CA MET A 84 -14.36 27.10 -5.59
C MET A 84 -14.78 28.48 -6.06
N THR A 85 -15.17 28.56 -7.33
CA THR A 85 -15.68 29.73 -8.01
C THR A 85 -16.99 29.40 -8.73
N SER A 86 -17.47 30.26 -9.63
CA SER A 86 -18.58 29.94 -10.54
C SER A 86 -18.17 28.97 -11.68
N ASP A 87 -16.90 28.64 -11.82
CA ASP A 87 -16.44 27.67 -12.82
C ASP A 87 -16.84 26.26 -12.42
N SER A 88 -17.70 25.63 -13.23
CA SER A 88 -18.17 24.26 -13.00
C SER A 88 -17.06 23.20 -13.06
N LYS A 89 -15.94 23.47 -13.74
CA LYS A 89 -14.80 22.56 -13.80
C LYS A 89 -14.15 22.39 -12.42
N ARG A 90 -14.06 23.47 -11.64
CA ARG A 90 -13.54 23.42 -10.27
C ARG A 90 -14.40 22.51 -9.38
N TRP A 91 -15.73 22.58 -9.50
CA TRP A 91 -16.66 21.70 -8.81
C TRP A 91 -16.62 20.25 -9.32
N GLY A 92 -16.24 20.05 -10.58
CA GLY A 92 -16.07 18.73 -11.17
C GLY A 92 -14.94 17.91 -10.55
N GLN A 93 -13.89 18.55 -10.04
CA GLN A 93 -12.72 17.86 -9.46
C GLN A 93 -13.07 17.07 -8.18
N PRO A 94 -13.67 17.68 -7.12
CA PRO A 94 -14.07 16.93 -5.93
C PRO A 94 -15.14 15.89 -6.26
N THR A 95 -16.08 16.19 -7.16
CA THR A 95 -17.10 15.23 -7.60
C THR A 95 -16.45 13.98 -8.23
N ALA A 96 -15.47 14.18 -9.11
CA ALA A 96 -14.75 13.08 -9.76
C ALA A 96 -13.95 12.26 -8.74
N ALA A 97 -13.28 12.91 -7.79
CA ALA A 97 -12.54 12.24 -6.73
C ALA A 97 -13.47 11.38 -5.85
N LEU A 98 -14.60 11.94 -5.42
CA LEU A 98 -15.59 11.19 -4.62
C LEU A 98 -16.16 9.99 -5.39
N LEU A 99 -16.46 10.13 -6.67
CA LEU A 99 -16.92 9.02 -7.52
C LEU A 99 -15.83 7.93 -7.62
N GLY A 100 -14.56 8.32 -7.78
CA GLY A 100 -13.45 7.37 -7.79
C GLY A 100 -13.32 6.61 -6.47
N ALA A 101 -13.36 7.32 -5.34
CA ALA A 101 -13.35 6.72 -4.02
C ALA A 101 -14.55 5.79 -3.77
N LEU A 102 -15.75 6.18 -4.23
CA LEU A 102 -16.95 5.34 -4.16
C LEU A 102 -16.79 4.06 -4.98
N THR A 103 -16.28 4.17 -6.21
CA THR A 103 -16.02 3.01 -7.07
C THR A 103 -15.10 2.02 -6.35
N ALA A 104 -13.97 2.48 -5.82
CA ALA A 104 -13.03 1.60 -5.11
C ALA A 104 -13.65 0.95 -3.87
N GLN A 105 -14.49 1.66 -3.12
CA GLN A 105 -15.22 1.10 -1.97
C GLN A 105 -16.17 -0.01 -2.38
N LEU A 106 -16.97 0.21 -3.43
CA LEU A 106 -17.91 -0.79 -3.94
C LEU A 106 -17.19 -2.03 -4.47
N GLU A 107 -16.14 -1.83 -5.24
CA GLU A 107 -15.32 -2.90 -5.82
C GLU A 107 -14.65 -3.76 -4.73
N LEU A 108 -14.08 -3.14 -3.71
CA LEU A 108 -13.41 -3.86 -2.62
C LEU A 108 -14.37 -4.39 -1.56
N GLY A 109 -15.62 -3.90 -1.52
CA GLY A 109 -16.61 -4.25 -0.51
C GLY A 109 -16.28 -3.71 0.88
N ILE A 110 -15.63 -2.54 0.95
CA ILE A 110 -15.25 -1.85 2.20
C ILE A 110 -15.89 -0.46 2.23
N ALA A 111 -16.08 0.11 3.41
CA ALA A 111 -16.78 1.39 3.54
C ALA A 111 -15.93 2.45 4.25
N SER A 112 -16.13 3.70 3.85
CA SER A 112 -15.69 4.86 4.63
C SER A 112 -16.66 5.12 5.79
N ILE A 113 -16.09 5.59 6.90
CA ILE A 113 -16.84 5.98 8.10
C ILE A 113 -17.07 7.49 8.16
N GLY A 114 -16.44 8.24 7.29
CA GLY A 114 -16.51 9.69 7.20
C GLY A 114 -15.32 10.29 6.49
N GLY A 115 -15.17 11.57 6.65
CA GLY A 115 -14.09 12.32 6.06
C GLY A 115 -14.23 13.82 6.35
N LYS A 116 -13.36 14.61 5.75
CA LYS A 116 -13.37 16.05 5.84
C LYS A 116 -12.88 16.63 4.53
N ASP A 117 -13.54 17.61 4.00
CA ASP A 117 -13.15 18.32 2.81
C ASP A 117 -12.79 19.79 3.09
N SER A 118 -12.03 20.39 2.20
CA SER A 118 -11.69 21.79 2.20
C SER A 118 -11.51 22.29 0.77
N MET A 119 -12.12 23.43 0.46
CA MET A 119 -12.10 24.08 -0.84
C MET A 119 -11.36 25.43 -0.77
N SER A 120 -10.26 25.47 -0.03
CA SER A 120 -9.47 26.70 0.23
C SER A 120 -8.02 26.61 -0.24
N GLY A 121 -7.71 25.64 -1.09
CA GLY A 121 -6.35 25.34 -1.55
C GLY A 121 -5.85 26.25 -2.68
N THR A 122 -6.12 27.54 -2.60
CA THR A 122 -5.59 28.56 -3.53
C THR A 122 -4.87 29.62 -2.74
N PHE A 123 -3.63 29.89 -3.12
CA PHE A 123 -2.84 31.02 -2.61
C PHE A 123 -2.33 31.84 -3.80
N GLU A 124 -2.81 33.07 -3.92
CA GLU A 124 -2.56 33.93 -5.08
C GLU A 124 -2.97 33.22 -6.39
N ASP A 125 -2.02 32.89 -7.26
CA ASP A 125 -2.17 32.18 -8.53
C ASP A 125 -1.75 30.71 -8.46
N ILE A 126 -1.44 30.18 -7.27
CA ILE A 126 -1.07 28.80 -7.05
C ILE A 126 -2.26 28.02 -6.50
N ASP A 127 -2.68 26.99 -7.22
CA ASP A 127 -3.69 26.03 -6.79
C ASP A 127 -3.03 24.72 -6.32
N VAL A 128 -3.57 24.13 -5.24
CA VAL A 128 -3.17 22.77 -4.85
C VAL A 128 -3.63 21.76 -5.90
N PRO A 129 -2.89 20.67 -6.14
CA PRO A 129 -3.39 19.58 -6.95
C PRO A 129 -4.69 19.02 -6.35
N PRO A 130 -5.61 18.50 -7.17
CA PRO A 130 -6.80 17.81 -6.66
C PRO A 130 -6.38 16.72 -5.67
N THR A 131 -6.79 16.83 -4.41
CA THR A 131 -6.30 15.97 -3.34
C THR A 131 -7.46 15.21 -2.68
N LEU A 132 -7.42 13.88 -2.76
CA LEU A 132 -8.16 12.99 -1.90
C LEU A 132 -7.15 12.00 -1.31
N VAL A 133 -6.85 12.17 -0.03
CA VAL A 133 -6.03 11.21 0.73
C VAL A 133 -6.96 10.18 1.33
N SER A 134 -6.71 8.91 1.06
CA SER A 134 -7.39 7.80 1.71
C SER A 134 -6.60 7.35 2.93
N PHE A 135 -7.24 7.31 4.09
CA PHE A 135 -6.71 6.67 5.28
C PHE A 135 -7.44 5.36 5.51
N ALA A 136 -6.69 4.26 5.63
CA ALA A 136 -7.20 2.95 5.95
C ALA A 136 -6.89 2.61 7.40
N VAL A 137 -7.91 2.17 8.15
CA VAL A 137 -7.78 1.76 9.54
C VAL A 137 -8.28 0.33 9.68
N SER A 138 -7.52 -0.51 10.39
CA SER A 138 -7.88 -1.90 10.67
C SER A 138 -7.42 -2.32 12.05
N VAL A 139 -7.89 -3.48 12.47
CA VAL A 139 -7.42 -4.17 13.68
C VAL A 139 -6.84 -5.54 13.29
N GLY A 140 -5.83 -5.98 14.01
CA GLY A 140 -5.16 -7.25 13.78
C GLY A 140 -4.56 -7.83 15.05
N SER A 141 -3.76 -8.89 14.88
CA SER A 141 -2.96 -9.49 15.94
C SER A 141 -1.51 -9.04 15.83
N SER A 142 -0.86 -8.82 16.97
CA SER A 142 0.58 -8.55 17.02
C SER A 142 1.43 -9.67 16.41
N ASP A 143 0.90 -10.90 16.37
CA ASP A 143 1.60 -12.06 15.83
C ASP A 143 1.69 -12.02 14.28
N ASP A 144 0.77 -11.30 13.64
CA ASP A 144 0.69 -11.19 12.18
C ASP A 144 1.30 -9.89 11.64
N VAL A 145 1.85 -9.03 12.53
CA VAL A 145 2.45 -7.77 12.11
C VAL A 145 3.69 -8.03 11.26
N MET A 146 3.76 -7.37 10.10
CA MET A 146 4.81 -7.51 9.11
C MET A 146 5.49 -6.16 8.83
N SER A 147 6.81 -6.17 8.71
CA SER A 147 7.61 -4.99 8.35
C SER A 147 8.36 -5.21 7.04
N PRO A 148 8.71 -4.13 6.30
CA PRO A 148 9.20 -4.26 4.93
C PRO A 148 10.71 -4.50 4.78
N GLU A 149 11.54 -4.33 5.83
CA GLU A 149 12.98 -4.52 5.73
C GLU A 149 13.37 -5.98 5.51
N TRP A 150 14.37 -6.25 4.69
CA TRP A 150 14.89 -7.61 4.47
C TRP A 150 15.42 -8.24 5.77
N LYS A 151 15.06 -9.48 6.03
CA LYS A 151 15.39 -10.20 7.28
C LYS A 151 16.59 -11.12 7.14
N LEU A 152 16.74 -11.77 5.99
CA LEU A 152 17.76 -12.81 5.78
C LEU A 152 18.61 -12.53 4.54
N PRO A 153 19.94 -12.60 4.66
CA PRO A 153 20.83 -12.61 3.50
C PRO A 153 20.54 -13.81 2.60
N CYS A 154 20.67 -13.60 1.29
CA CYS A 154 20.47 -14.63 0.27
C CYS A 154 19.07 -15.27 0.24
N SER A 155 18.08 -14.64 0.87
CA SER A 155 16.70 -15.06 0.78
C SER A 155 16.14 -14.82 -0.64
N LYS A 156 15.07 -15.53 -0.98
CA LYS A 156 14.34 -15.30 -2.23
C LYS A 156 13.26 -14.26 -2.02
N VAL A 157 13.14 -13.37 -2.98
CA VAL A 157 12.12 -12.33 -3.01
C VAL A 157 11.24 -12.53 -4.23
N TYR A 158 9.93 -12.48 -4.03
CA TYR A 158 8.92 -12.69 -5.06
C TYR A 158 8.13 -11.41 -5.29
N TYR A 159 7.81 -11.15 -6.55
CA TYR A 159 6.90 -10.10 -6.96
C TYR A 159 5.55 -10.71 -7.35
N ILE A 160 4.48 -10.20 -6.78
CA ILE A 160 3.11 -10.65 -7.05
C ILE A 160 2.30 -9.43 -7.48
N GLU A 161 1.67 -9.48 -8.64
CA GLU A 161 0.83 -8.41 -9.17
C GLU A 161 -0.58 -8.90 -9.52
N PRO A 162 -1.63 -8.09 -9.36
CA PRO A 162 -2.94 -8.38 -9.89
C PRO A 162 -2.94 -8.27 -11.41
N LYS A 163 -3.89 -8.93 -12.05
CA LYS A 163 -4.15 -8.75 -13.48
C LYS A 163 -4.63 -7.32 -13.74
N LYS A 164 -4.32 -6.82 -14.92
CA LYS A 164 -4.85 -5.56 -15.43
C LYS A 164 -5.93 -5.82 -16.47
N ASN A 165 -6.94 -4.97 -16.51
CA ASN A 165 -7.93 -4.91 -17.57
C ASN A 165 -7.30 -4.41 -18.88
N SER A 166 -8.04 -4.48 -19.99
CA SER A 166 -7.58 -4.01 -21.30
C SER A 166 -7.29 -2.50 -21.35
N ASP A 167 -7.89 -1.72 -20.47
CA ASP A 167 -7.69 -0.28 -20.32
C ASP A 167 -6.54 0.09 -19.35
N GLY A 168 -5.85 -0.91 -18.79
CA GLY A 168 -4.74 -0.72 -17.86
C GLY A 168 -5.15 -0.57 -16.39
N THR A 169 -6.44 -0.52 -16.07
CA THR A 169 -6.93 -0.55 -14.69
C THR A 169 -6.74 -1.93 -14.07
N PHE A 170 -6.84 -2.04 -12.75
CA PHE A 170 -6.75 -3.35 -12.08
C PHE A 170 -8.03 -4.18 -12.25
N ASP A 171 -7.86 -5.50 -12.38
CA ASP A 171 -8.95 -6.46 -12.26
C ASP A 171 -9.25 -6.69 -10.78
N THR A 172 -10.44 -6.34 -10.34
CA THR A 172 -10.85 -6.37 -8.93
C THR A 172 -10.78 -7.75 -8.29
N GLU A 173 -11.20 -8.78 -9.00
CA GLU A 173 -11.19 -10.13 -8.43
C GLU A 173 -9.76 -10.67 -8.32
N SER A 174 -8.91 -10.36 -9.29
CA SER A 174 -7.49 -10.66 -9.22
C SER A 174 -6.81 -9.93 -8.07
N LEU A 175 -7.16 -8.64 -7.86
CA LEU A 175 -6.64 -7.84 -6.76
C LEU A 175 -7.03 -8.42 -5.40
N LYS A 176 -8.30 -8.77 -5.19
CA LYS A 176 -8.77 -9.44 -3.97
C LYS A 176 -8.07 -10.77 -3.73
N ALA A 177 -7.84 -11.54 -4.80
CA ALA A 177 -7.11 -12.81 -4.72
C ALA A 177 -5.65 -12.59 -4.30
N VAL A 178 -4.98 -11.54 -4.81
CA VAL A 178 -3.63 -11.15 -4.39
C VAL A 178 -3.60 -10.77 -2.92
N PHE A 179 -4.53 -9.92 -2.46
CA PHE A 179 -4.64 -9.53 -1.04
C PHE A 179 -4.82 -10.74 -0.13
N ALA A 180 -5.76 -11.63 -0.46
CA ALA A 180 -6.00 -12.84 0.31
C ALA A 180 -4.78 -13.77 0.32
N ARG A 181 -4.03 -13.83 -0.78
CA ARG A 181 -2.80 -14.62 -0.87
C ARG A 181 -1.70 -14.07 0.02
N VAL A 182 -1.48 -12.75 0.01
CA VAL A 182 -0.47 -12.10 0.86
C VAL A 182 -0.82 -12.30 2.33
N GLU A 183 -2.08 -12.05 2.73
CA GLU A 183 -2.58 -12.30 4.08
C GLU A 183 -2.29 -13.75 4.53
N LYS A 184 -2.59 -14.73 3.67
CA LYS A 184 -2.33 -16.14 3.93
C LYS A 184 -0.85 -16.42 4.15
N LEU A 185 0.04 -15.88 3.31
CA LEU A 185 1.50 -16.07 3.44
C LEU A 185 2.04 -15.52 4.77
N ILE A 186 1.51 -14.39 5.21
CA ILE A 186 1.88 -13.77 6.49
C ILE A 186 1.40 -14.65 7.66
N LYS A 187 0.12 -15.06 7.67
CA LYS A 187 -0.45 -15.90 8.73
C LYS A 187 0.22 -17.27 8.84
N GLU A 188 0.61 -17.86 7.70
CA GLU A 188 1.34 -19.12 7.65
C GLU A 188 2.85 -18.97 7.98
N LYS A 189 3.31 -17.74 8.31
CA LYS A 189 4.72 -17.41 8.58
C LYS A 189 5.67 -17.78 7.41
N LYS A 190 5.14 -17.73 6.19
CA LYS A 190 5.90 -17.97 4.94
C LYS A 190 6.48 -16.68 4.36
N ALA A 191 6.01 -15.53 4.76
CA ALA A 191 6.58 -14.23 4.46
C ALA A 191 7.44 -13.74 5.63
N LEU A 192 8.60 -13.18 5.33
CA LEU A 192 9.53 -12.56 6.29
C LEU A 192 9.44 -11.05 6.24
N ALA A 193 9.29 -10.49 5.03
CA ALA A 193 9.07 -9.07 4.79
C ALA A 193 8.08 -8.89 3.64
N VAL A 194 7.27 -7.86 3.71
CA VAL A 194 6.30 -7.52 2.67
C VAL A 194 6.32 -6.00 2.44
N PHE A 195 6.37 -5.62 1.17
CA PHE A 195 6.28 -4.24 0.72
C PHE A 195 5.27 -4.14 -0.43
N THR A 196 4.46 -3.08 -0.48
CA THR A 196 3.60 -2.76 -1.61
C THR A 196 4.11 -1.53 -2.35
N PRO A 197 4.48 -1.64 -3.64
CA PRO A 197 4.92 -0.51 -4.44
C PRO A 197 3.82 0.55 -4.62
N SER A 198 4.26 1.81 -4.75
CA SER A 198 3.44 2.95 -5.13
C SER A 198 4.06 3.68 -6.33
N TYR A 199 3.93 4.99 -6.45
CA TYR A 199 4.49 5.75 -7.57
C TYR A 199 6.02 5.67 -7.72
N GLY A 200 6.74 5.33 -6.65
CA GLY A 200 8.19 5.04 -6.71
C GLY A 200 8.54 3.65 -7.25
N GLY A 201 7.54 2.82 -7.55
CA GLY A 201 7.70 1.49 -8.10
C GLY A 201 8.40 0.49 -7.18
N ILE A 202 8.80 -0.63 -7.75
CA ILE A 202 9.54 -1.68 -7.04
C ILE A 202 10.90 -1.16 -6.57
N ALA A 203 11.53 -0.27 -7.36
CA ALA A 203 12.85 0.30 -7.03
C ALA A 203 12.87 0.98 -5.67
N GLU A 204 11.87 1.82 -5.38
CA GLU A 204 11.75 2.51 -4.09
C GLU A 204 11.63 1.49 -2.95
N GLY A 205 10.75 0.50 -3.11
CA GLY A 205 10.52 -0.52 -2.09
C GLY A 205 11.73 -1.34 -1.77
N VAL A 206 12.41 -1.82 -2.80
CA VAL A 206 13.63 -2.62 -2.67
C VAL A 206 14.75 -1.80 -2.01
N MET A 207 14.94 -0.54 -2.44
CA MET A 207 15.94 0.35 -1.85
C MET A 207 15.67 0.57 -0.36
N LYS A 208 14.44 0.93 0.01
CA LYS A 208 14.05 1.16 1.41
C LYS A 208 14.19 -0.10 2.26
N ALA A 209 13.82 -1.26 1.73
CA ALA A 209 13.93 -2.54 2.43
C ALA A 209 15.37 -2.93 2.76
N CYS A 210 16.36 -2.46 1.98
CA CYS A 210 17.78 -2.71 2.23
C CYS A 210 18.33 -2.00 3.47
N PHE A 211 17.76 -0.87 3.87
CA PHE A 211 18.37 0.02 4.87
C PHE A 211 18.34 -0.54 6.28
N GLY A 212 17.21 -1.10 6.70
CA GLY A 212 16.94 -1.48 8.08
C GLY A 212 17.92 -2.51 8.66
N ASN A 213 18.34 -3.46 7.86
CA ASN A 213 19.27 -4.51 8.24
C ASN A 213 20.58 -4.49 7.43
N LYS A 214 20.77 -3.51 6.55
CA LYS A 214 21.93 -3.40 5.65
C LYS A 214 22.11 -4.65 4.77
N ILE A 215 21.00 -5.17 4.26
CA ILE A 215 20.99 -6.31 3.35
C ILE A 215 20.77 -5.77 1.94
N GLY A 216 21.75 -5.95 1.05
CA GLY A 216 21.66 -5.54 -0.34
C GLY A 216 20.71 -6.42 -1.15
N PHE A 217 20.37 -5.98 -2.35
CA PHE A 217 19.44 -6.64 -3.24
C PHE A 217 19.99 -6.73 -4.67
N ALA A 218 19.73 -7.83 -5.33
CA ALA A 218 20.05 -8.01 -6.74
C ALA A 218 18.85 -8.56 -7.49
N PHE A 219 18.43 -7.86 -8.54
CA PHE A 219 17.39 -8.36 -9.44
C PHE A 219 17.86 -9.60 -10.20
N ASP A 220 16.98 -10.58 -10.37
CA ASP A 220 17.23 -11.67 -11.31
C ASP A 220 17.32 -11.09 -12.73
N LYS A 221 18.24 -11.62 -13.53
CA LYS A 221 18.46 -11.15 -14.92
C LYS A 221 17.23 -11.31 -15.81
N ARG A 222 16.29 -12.18 -15.45
CA ARG A 222 15.03 -12.42 -16.15
C ARG A 222 13.92 -11.45 -15.72
N PHE A 223 14.13 -10.67 -14.65
CA PHE A 223 13.14 -9.70 -14.21
C PHE A 223 13.06 -8.56 -15.23
N PRO A 224 11.86 -8.21 -15.74
CA PRO A 224 11.73 -7.15 -16.74
C PRO A 224 12.16 -5.80 -16.17
N ALA A 225 13.13 -5.14 -16.82
CA ALA A 225 13.72 -3.90 -16.33
C ALA A 225 12.71 -2.73 -16.33
N ASP A 226 11.77 -2.73 -17.25
CA ASP A 226 10.68 -1.76 -17.36
C ASP A 226 9.72 -1.82 -16.13
N LYS A 227 9.55 -2.98 -15.52
CA LYS A 227 8.72 -3.13 -14.31
C LYS A 227 9.36 -2.57 -13.05
N ILE A 228 10.65 -2.31 -13.03
CA ILE A 228 11.36 -1.85 -11.82
C ILE A 228 10.84 -0.48 -11.37
N TYR A 229 10.53 0.39 -12.33
CA TYR A 229 10.09 1.77 -12.11
C TYR A 229 8.62 2.00 -12.48
N ASP A 230 7.88 0.94 -12.85
CA ASP A 230 6.48 1.06 -13.22
C ASP A 230 5.58 1.31 -12.01
N TYR A 231 4.48 2.02 -12.23
CA TYR A 231 3.41 2.17 -11.24
C TYR A 231 2.73 0.81 -11.01
N SER A 232 2.98 0.23 -9.86
CA SER A 232 2.60 -1.15 -9.54
C SER A 232 1.63 -1.23 -8.38
N TYR A 233 0.67 -0.32 -8.30
CA TYR A 233 -0.34 -0.30 -7.24
C TYR A 233 -1.06 -1.64 -7.09
N GLY A 234 -1.24 -2.08 -5.83
CA GLY A 234 -1.89 -3.36 -5.51
C GLY A 234 -1.01 -4.59 -5.69
N SER A 235 0.23 -4.41 -6.11
CA SER A 235 1.24 -5.48 -6.15
C SER A 235 2.03 -5.55 -4.84
N PHE A 236 2.79 -6.64 -4.66
CA PHE A 236 3.61 -6.87 -3.47
C PHE A 236 4.97 -7.46 -3.82
N VAL A 237 5.98 -6.99 -3.09
CA VAL A 237 7.31 -7.57 -3.04
C VAL A 237 7.45 -8.30 -1.71
N ILE A 238 7.75 -9.60 -1.73
CA ILE A 238 7.67 -10.48 -0.56
C ILE A 238 8.98 -11.24 -0.41
N GLU A 239 9.66 -11.05 0.72
CA GLU A 239 10.74 -11.94 1.13
C GLU A 239 10.15 -13.23 1.70
N ALA A 240 10.56 -14.38 1.18
CA ALA A 240 10.01 -15.66 1.57
C ALA A 240 10.90 -16.40 2.58
N ALA A 241 10.26 -17.04 3.59
CA ALA A 241 10.92 -17.90 4.57
C ALA A 241 11.36 -19.24 3.98
N CYS A 242 10.67 -19.72 2.94
CA CYS A 242 10.97 -20.95 2.21
C CYS A 242 10.43 -20.84 0.79
N GLU A 243 10.81 -21.76 -0.10
CA GLU A 243 10.26 -21.80 -1.45
C GLU A 243 8.72 -21.98 -1.39
N PRO A 244 7.95 -21.04 -1.92
CA PRO A 244 6.50 -21.20 -1.94
C PRO A 244 6.13 -22.28 -2.95
N VAL A 245 5.42 -23.29 -2.50
CA VAL A 245 4.94 -24.40 -3.33
C VAL A 245 3.96 -23.87 -4.36
N SER A 246 4.30 -24.08 -5.65
CA SER A 246 3.47 -23.93 -6.85
C SER A 246 2.68 -22.61 -7.01
N TYR A 247 3.19 -21.72 -7.85
CA TYR A 247 2.50 -20.51 -8.34
C TYR A 247 1.98 -20.72 -9.77
N THR A 248 0.93 -21.49 -9.93
CA THR A 248 0.39 -21.81 -11.27
C THR A 248 -0.41 -20.68 -11.93
N HIS A 249 -0.72 -19.59 -11.23
CA HIS A 249 -1.54 -18.49 -11.79
C HIS A 249 -1.08 -17.05 -11.45
N LEU A 250 0.01 -16.90 -10.72
CA LEU A 250 0.62 -15.58 -10.47
C LEU A 250 2.04 -15.61 -11.01
N ARG A 251 2.41 -14.71 -11.90
CA ARG A 251 3.80 -14.57 -12.36
C ARG A 251 4.65 -14.10 -11.20
N ALA A 252 5.27 -15.04 -10.50
CA ALA A 252 6.31 -14.76 -9.53
C ALA A 252 7.63 -14.63 -10.27
N HIS A 253 8.28 -13.48 -10.14
CA HIS A 253 9.67 -13.29 -10.58
C HIS A 253 10.57 -13.39 -9.36
N GLU A 254 11.56 -14.27 -9.41
CA GLU A 254 12.50 -14.47 -8.30
C GLU A 254 13.63 -13.43 -8.36
N THR A 255 13.95 -12.84 -7.24
CA THR A 255 15.12 -12.00 -7.05
C THR A 255 15.84 -12.41 -5.76
N LYS A 256 17.13 -12.10 -5.64
CA LYS A 256 17.94 -12.50 -4.46
C LYS A 256 18.33 -11.29 -3.65
N ALA A 257 18.13 -11.33 -2.34
CA ALA A 257 18.73 -10.40 -1.41
C ALA A 257 20.16 -10.86 -1.06
N ASN A 258 21.14 -9.97 -1.18
CA ASN A 258 22.55 -10.28 -0.87
C ASN A 258 23.06 -9.33 0.21
N LEU A 259 24.01 -9.82 1.02
CA LEU A 259 24.81 -8.97 1.91
C LEU A 259 25.72 -8.04 1.08
N VAL A 260 25.75 -6.76 1.42
CA VAL A 260 26.75 -5.79 0.98
C VAL A 260 27.73 -5.54 2.12
#